data_a66b401ef51a54e5d2a628a9753a18b7
#
_entry.id   a66b401ef51a54e5d2a628a9753a18b7
#
_cell.length_a   1.000
_cell.length_b   1.000
_cell.length_c   1.000
_cell.angle_alpha   90.00
_cell.angle_beta   90.00
_cell.angle_gamma   90.00
#
_symmetry.space_group_name_H-M   'P 1'
#
loop_
_entity.id
_entity.type
_entity.pdbx_description
1 polymer ?
#
loop_
_entity_poly.entity_id
_entity_poly.type
_entity_poly.pdbx_seq_one_letter_code
_entity_poly.pdbx_strand_id
1 'polypeptide(L)'
;HECSSAASDVYKRQGGNPFLVICTRAAVYFIGTYFALNELGIDMLGLFASLTVISLILGIAMKETISNIANSFLLAVDRPFEVGDRIEIEGNMGVVASIGVLSTKLLTRDEKLVIIPNNSIVYSDIVNHARGGGDGLAKRKSLIIDIGVSYDEDVDHVKYVLLSLARDSPHCLGKPEPKVLVNKLDEFTKNFRLFSWVENYNEEYIARDWLLRSIDENFKTEGINISYPTEVEIDVKGSEKEDSGKAERQKIARKEMDKEDKRLLKDRENARKRLKELGEEILHANLSGEKVYDLEFEAQVLESELSTFDREG
;
A
#
# COMPACT_ATOMS: atom_id res chain seq x y z
N HIS A 1 21.95 56.63 27.76
CA HIS A 1 21.51 55.26 27.31
C HIS A 1 19.98 55.09 27.15
N GLU A 2 19.17 56.05 27.60
CA GLU A 2 17.69 55.93 27.49
C GLU A 2 17.08 56.46 26.17
N CYS A 3 17.79 57.31 25.44
CA CYS A 3 17.28 57.84 24.17
C CYS A 3 17.35 56.85 22.97
N SER A 4 18.19 55.80 23.08
CA SER A 4 18.32 54.79 22.01
C SER A 4 17.22 53.74 22.02
N SER A 5 16.60 53.49 23.20
CA SER A 5 15.52 52.52 23.35
C SER A 5 14.18 53.05 22.81
N ALA A 6 13.89 54.33 23.03
CA ALA A 6 12.63 54.94 22.57
C ALA A 6 12.53 55.04 21.04
N ALA A 7 13.64 55.20 20.33
CA ALA A 7 13.66 55.27 18.85
C ALA A 7 13.40 53.89 18.22
N SER A 8 13.82 52.79 18.87
CA SER A 8 13.59 51.43 18.37
C SER A 8 12.13 50.98 18.53
N ASP A 9 11.45 51.45 19.57
CA ASP A 9 10.05 51.06 19.84
C ASP A 9 9.05 51.83 18.97
N VAL A 10 9.39 53.04 18.51
CA VAL A 10 8.58 53.81 17.56
C VAL A 10 8.64 53.15 16.15
N TYR A 11 9.81 52.58 15.80
CA TYR A 11 9.96 51.89 14.50
C TYR A 11 9.24 50.54 14.45
N LYS A 12 9.06 49.84 15.58
CA LYS A 12 8.34 48.58 15.69
C LYS A 12 6.80 48.73 15.63
N ARG A 13 6.25 49.94 15.87
CA ARG A 13 4.79 50.17 15.79
C ARG A 13 4.26 50.50 14.39
N GLN A 14 5.12 50.71 13.39
CA GLN A 14 4.74 50.97 12.00
C GLN A 14 4.73 49.70 11.13
N GLY A 15 4.75 48.53 11.72
CA GLY A 15 4.62 47.25 11.05
C GLY A 15 3.16 46.95 10.59
N GLY A 16 2.59 47.81 9.77
CA GLY A 16 1.44 47.42 8.97
C GLY A 16 1.86 46.23 8.10
N ASN A 17 1.06 45.17 8.12
CA ASN A 17 1.31 43.95 7.37
C ASN A 17 1.70 44.35 5.92
N PRO A 18 2.95 44.09 5.43
CA PRO A 18 3.41 44.60 4.13
C PRO A 18 2.48 44.18 2.98
N PHE A 19 1.80 43.05 3.12
CA PHE A 19 0.75 42.60 2.21
C PHE A 19 -0.44 43.56 2.19
N LEU A 20 -0.88 44.05 3.34
CA LEU A 20 -2.00 44.98 3.46
C LEU A 20 -1.66 46.34 2.80
N VAL A 21 -0.43 46.81 2.97
CA VAL A 21 0.05 48.07 2.33
C VAL A 21 0.13 47.91 0.81
N ILE A 22 0.55 46.76 0.28
CA ILE A 22 0.58 46.50 -1.16
C ILE A 22 -0.85 46.44 -1.70
N CYS A 23 -1.76 45.75 -1.03
CA CYS A 23 -3.17 45.65 -1.45
C CYS A 23 -3.88 47.03 -1.45
N THR A 24 -3.67 47.85 -0.42
CA THR A 24 -4.24 49.23 -0.38
C THR A 24 -3.66 50.10 -1.47
N ARG A 25 -2.36 50.06 -1.73
CA ARG A 25 -1.76 50.79 -2.86
C ARG A 25 -2.33 50.32 -4.19
N ALA A 26 -2.43 49.03 -4.42
CA ALA A 26 -3.01 48.48 -5.65
C ALA A 26 -4.46 48.95 -5.85
N ALA A 27 -5.28 48.91 -4.78
CA ALA A 27 -6.66 49.39 -4.79
C ALA A 27 -6.75 50.89 -5.11
N VAL A 28 -5.91 51.73 -4.52
CA VAL A 28 -5.88 53.17 -4.79
C VAL A 28 -5.49 53.44 -6.24
N TYR A 29 -4.46 52.79 -6.76
CA TYR A 29 -4.07 52.91 -8.14
C TYR A 29 -5.15 52.44 -9.11
N PHE A 30 -5.82 51.34 -8.83
CA PHE A 30 -6.92 50.83 -9.64
C PHE A 30 -8.08 51.80 -9.68
N ILE A 31 -8.51 52.33 -8.54
CA ILE A 31 -9.59 53.32 -8.45
C ILE A 31 -9.18 54.63 -9.15
N GLY A 32 -7.95 55.13 -8.96
CA GLY A 32 -7.44 56.31 -9.61
C GLY A 32 -7.40 56.18 -11.12
N THR A 33 -6.96 55.04 -11.65
CA THR A 33 -6.94 54.73 -13.08
C THR A 33 -8.34 54.65 -13.62
N TYR A 34 -9.30 54.06 -12.91
CA TYR A 34 -10.70 54.02 -13.30
C TYR A 34 -11.29 55.42 -13.51
N PHE A 35 -11.12 56.34 -12.56
CA PHE A 35 -11.60 57.72 -12.69
C PHE A 35 -10.90 58.48 -13.81
N ALA A 36 -9.59 58.34 -13.96
CA ALA A 36 -8.84 59.00 -15.01
C ALA A 36 -9.29 58.57 -16.42
N LEU A 37 -9.55 57.28 -16.60
CA LEU A 37 -10.05 56.74 -17.88
C LEU A 37 -11.48 57.19 -18.17
N ASN A 38 -12.32 57.28 -17.15
CA ASN A 38 -13.68 57.76 -17.27
C ASN A 38 -13.73 59.26 -17.69
N GLU A 39 -12.87 60.10 -17.11
CA GLU A 39 -12.73 61.54 -17.53
C GLU A 39 -12.22 61.71 -18.94
N LEU A 40 -11.44 60.77 -19.47
CA LEU A 40 -10.99 60.74 -20.86
C LEU A 40 -12.08 60.29 -21.84
N GLY A 41 -13.29 59.98 -21.36
CA GLY A 41 -14.42 59.54 -22.18
C GLY A 41 -14.32 58.12 -22.73
N ILE A 42 -13.48 57.28 -22.12
CA ILE A 42 -13.36 55.89 -22.49
C ILE A 42 -14.55 55.10 -21.95
N ASP A 43 -15.21 54.33 -22.81
CA ASP A 43 -16.29 53.42 -22.40
C ASP A 43 -15.76 52.29 -21.54
N MET A 44 -15.86 52.49 -20.22
CA MET A 44 -15.40 51.51 -19.24
C MET A 44 -16.20 50.20 -19.31
N LEU A 45 -17.48 50.26 -19.68
CA LEU A 45 -18.33 49.07 -19.78
C LEU A 45 -17.86 48.17 -20.93
N GLY A 46 -17.58 48.76 -22.10
CA GLY A 46 -17.02 48.05 -23.25
C GLY A 46 -15.64 47.45 -22.97
N LEU A 47 -14.80 48.20 -22.24
CA LEU A 47 -13.47 47.74 -21.84
C LEU A 47 -13.56 46.53 -20.87
N PHE A 48 -14.41 46.59 -19.85
CA PHE A 48 -14.61 45.46 -18.95
C PHE A 48 -15.25 44.26 -19.65
N ALA A 49 -16.20 44.49 -20.56
CA ALA A 49 -16.78 43.40 -21.34
C ALA A 49 -15.72 42.66 -22.18
N SER A 50 -14.83 43.42 -22.85
CA SER A 50 -13.75 42.85 -23.66
C SER A 50 -12.72 42.08 -22.81
N LEU A 51 -12.33 42.62 -21.64
CA LEU A 51 -11.44 41.95 -20.69
C LEU A 51 -12.05 40.66 -20.14
N THR A 52 -13.38 40.66 -19.90
CA THR A 52 -14.08 39.45 -19.42
C THR A 52 -14.01 38.32 -20.46
N VAL A 53 -14.23 38.66 -21.75
CA VAL A 53 -14.11 37.64 -22.81
C VAL A 53 -12.68 37.10 -22.94
N ILE A 54 -11.67 37.97 -22.90
CA ILE A 54 -10.27 37.58 -22.95
C ILE A 54 -9.92 36.70 -21.72
N SER A 55 -10.36 37.10 -20.54
CA SER A 55 -10.14 36.35 -19.31
C SER A 55 -10.78 34.96 -19.34
N LEU A 56 -11.99 34.86 -19.91
CA LEU A 56 -12.67 33.58 -20.08
C LEU A 56 -11.88 32.65 -21.02
N ILE A 57 -11.44 33.15 -22.15
CA ILE A 57 -10.64 32.37 -23.11
C ILE A 57 -9.34 31.90 -22.45
N LEU A 58 -8.63 32.81 -21.77
CA LEU A 58 -7.39 32.49 -21.08
C LEU A 58 -7.61 31.49 -19.96
N GLY A 59 -8.68 31.63 -19.18
CA GLY A 59 -9.05 30.72 -18.11
C GLY A 59 -9.31 29.28 -18.61
N ILE A 60 -10.02 29.18 -19.77
CA ILE A 60 -10.23 27.85 -20.39
C ILE A 60 -8.92 27.28 -20.91
N ALA A 61 -8.07 28.10 -21.55
CA ALA A 61 -6.77 27.63 -22.04
C ALA A 61 -5.81 27.17 -20.92
N MET A 62 -5.91 27.78 -19.74
CA MET A 62 -5.05 27.44 -18.57
C MET A 62 -5.66 26.41 -17.61
N LYS A 63 -6.90 25.99 -17.83
CA LYS A 63 -7.64 25.09 -16.91
C LYS A 63 -6.83 23.88 -16.47
N GLU A 64 -6.23 23.17 -17.39
CA GLU A 64 -5.48 21.94 -17.07
C GLU A 64 -4.18 22.23 -16.29
N THR A 65 -3.49 23.32 -16.63
CA THR A 65 -2.28 23.73 -15.91
C THR A 65 -2.59 24.06 -14.46
N ILE A 66 -3.65 24.84 -14.24
CA ILE A 66 -4.11 25.21 -12.89
C ILE A 66 -4.58 23.96 -12.12
N SER A 67 -5.30 23.06 -12.78
CA SER A 67 -5.72 21.79 -12.19
C SER A 67 -4.52 20.95 -11.72
N ASN A 68 -3.48 20.82 -12.53
CA ASN A 68 -2.27 20.08 -12.13
C ASN A 68 -1.58 20.71 -10.91
N ILE A 69 -1.52 22.04 -10.84
CA ILE A 69 -0.94 22.76 -9.69
C ILE A 69 -1.79 22.52 -8.42
N ALA A 70 -3.11 22.63 -8.53
CA ALA A 70 -4.02 22.40 -7.41
C ALA A 70 -3.94 20.95 -6.91
N ASN A 71 -3.88 20.00 -7.83
CA ASN A 71 -3.76 18.57 -7.49
C ASN A 71 -2.38 18.22 -6.91
N SER A 72 -1.32 18.93 -7.30
CA SER A 72 -0.01 18.82 -6.65
C SER A 72 -0.08 19.19 -5.16
N PHE A 73 -0.81 20.25 -4.84
CA PHE A 73 -1.03 20.65 -3.47
C PHE A 73 -1.86 19.60 -2.69
N LEU A 74 -2.89 19.05 -3.32
CA LEU A 74 -3.69 17.97 -2.72
C LEU A 74 -2.84 16.74 -2.41
N LEU A 75 -2.01 16.28 -3.37
CA LEU A 75 -1.08 15.18 -3.16
C LEU A 75 -0.08 15.45 -2.02
N ALA A 76 0.35 16.70 -1.85
CA ALA A 76 1.25 17.09 -0.77
C ALA A 76 0.58 17.11 0.61
N VAL A 77 -0.72 17.37 0.69
CA VAL A 77 -1.51 17.38 1.93
C VAL A 77 -1.91 15.97 2.33
N ASP A 78 -2.57 15.22 1.44
CA ASP A 78 -3.12 13.88 1.71
C ASP A 78 -2.05 12.80 1.73
N ARG A 79 -0.92 13.02 1.05
CA ARG A 79 0.23 12.11 0.97
C ARG A 79 -0.15 10.64 0.74
N PRO A 80 -0.92 10.30 -0.30
CA PRO A 80 -1.26 8.92 -0.60
C PRO A 80 -0.01 8.07 -0.90
N PHE A 81 1.08 8.71 -1.30
CA PHE A 81 2.42 8.14 -1.48
C PHE A 81 3.50 9.21 -1.26
N GLU A 82 4.72 8.77 -1.05
CA GLU A 82 5.91 9.62 -0.91
C GLU A 82 6.98 9.26 -1.95
N VAL A 83 7.99 10.14 -2.09
CA VAL A 83 9.16 9.84 -2.91
C VAL A 83 9.88 8.62 -2.34
N GLY A 84 10.12 7.62 -3.20
CA GLY A 84 10.68 6.33 -2.81
C GLY A 84 9.61 5.23 -2.65
N ASP A 85 8.32 5.57 -2.54
CA ASP A 85 7.25 4.57 -2.53
C ASP A 85 7.13 3.90 -3.89
N ARG A 86 6.79 2.61 -3.90
CA ARG A 86 6.44 1.89 -5.10
C ARG A 86 4.93 1.92 -5.28
N ILE A 87 4.50 2.50 -6.37
CA ILE A 87 3.08 2.67 -6.69
C ILE A 87 2.76 2.14 -8.08
N GLU A 88 1.49 1.81 -8.26
CA GLU A 88 0.92 1.48 -9.55
C GLU A 88 -0.24 2.44 -9.84
N ILE A 89 -0.21 3.09 -10.99
CA ILE A 89 -1.21 4.04 -11.46
C ILE A 89 -1.48 3.74 -12.94
N GLU A 90 -2.74 3.49 -13.31
CA GLU A 90 -3.14 3.21 -14.70
C GLU A 90 -2.29 2.10 -15.36
N GLY A 91 -1.93 1.06 -14.59
CA GLY A 91 -1.09 -0.05 -15.05
C GLY A 91 0.41 0.26 -15.14
N ASN A 92 0.83 1.48 -14.83
CA ASN A 92 2.25 1.83 -14.74
C ASN A 92 2.75 1.61 -13.32
N MET A 93 3.59 0.60 -13.13
CA MET A 93 4.21 0.30 -11.86
C MET A 93 5.64 0.85 -11.80
N GLY A 94 5.96 1.61 -10.75
CA GLY A 94 7.30 2.17 -10.57
C GLY A 94 7.52 2.76 -9.18
N VAL A 95 8.76 3.17 -8.92
CA VAL A 95 9.14 3.91 -7.71
C VAL A 95 8.97 5.40 -7.97
N VAL A 96 8.35 6.12 -7.05
CA VAL A 96 8.20 7.57 -7.13
C VAL A 96 9.57 8.23 -7.04
N ALA A 97 10.06 8.72 -8.18
CA ALA A 97 11.35 9.42 -8.26
C ALA A 97 11.24 10.87 -7.80
N SER A 98 10.15 11.55 -8.16
CA SER A 98 9.88 12.92 -7.71
C SER A 98 8.42 13.30 -7.91
N ILE A 99 7.92 14.17 -7.04
CA ILE A 99 6.60 14.80 -7.14
C ILE A 99 6.86 16.26 -7.50
N GLY A 100 6.49 16.65 -8.73
CA GLY A 100 6.64 18.01 -9.23
C GLY A 100 5.35 18.80 -9.14
N VAL A 101 5.41 20.09 -9.55
CA VAL A 101 4.26 20.99 -9.52
C VAL A 101 3.17 20.60 -10.54
N LEU A 102 3.55 20.05 -11.68
CA LEU A 102 2.62 19.68 -12.74
C LEU A 102 2.49 18.18 -12.95
N SER A 103 3.52 17.42 -12.57
CA SER A 103 3.61 16.00 -12.85
C SER A 103 4.43 15.27 -11.79
N THR A 104 4.10 14.01 -11.58
CA THR A 104 4.87 13.05 -10.78
C THR A 104 5.65 12.14 -11.73
N LYS A 105 6.88 11.81 -11.34
CA LYS A 105 7.78 10.94 -12.12
C LYS A 105 7.94 9.61 -11.43
N LEU A 106 7.68 8.53 -12.15
CA LEU A 106 7.89 7.15 -11.70
C LEU A 106 9.06 6.54 -12.45
N LEU A 107 9.95 5.87 -11.73
CA LEU A 107 11.00 5.05 -12.30
C LEU A 107 10.52 3.60 -12.30
N THR A 108 10.33 3.03 -13.49
CA THR A 108 9.93 1.63 -13.63
C THR A 108 11.11 0.70 -13.37
N ARG A 109 10.83 -0.60 -13.22
CA ARG A 109 11.88 -1.62 -13.04
C ARG A 109 12.84 -1.71 -14.22
N ASP A 110 12.35 -1.44 -15.44
CA ASP A 110 13.17 -1.44 -16.67
C ASP A 110 13.95 -0.12 -16.86
N GLU A 111 14.11 0.66 -15.78
CA GLU A 111 14.77 1.98 -15.76
C GLU A 111 14.13 3.02 -16.69
N LYS A 112 12.84 2.85 -17.02
CA LYS A 112 12.08 3.83 -17.80
C LYS A 112 11.48 4.88 -16.87
N LEU A 113 11.57 6.14 -17.26
CA LEU A 113 10.93 7.24 -16.57
C LEU A 113 9.53 7.49 -17.14
N VAL A 114 8.50 7.20 -16.35
CA VAL A 114 7.11 7.50 -16.66
C VAL A 114 6.74 8.82 -16.01
N ILE A 115 6.21 9.76 -16.78
CA ILE A 115 5.80 11.09 -16.32
C ILE A 115 4.27 11.15 -16.39
N ILE A 116 3.63 11.29 -15.24
CA ILE A 116 2.17 11.30 -15.12
C ILE A 116 1.74 12.68 -14.63
N PRO A 117 0.82 13.39 -15.34
CA PRO A 117 0.25 14.64 -14.86
C PRO A 117 -0.46 14.46 -13.50
N ASN A 118 -0.31 15.41 -12.59
CA ASN A 118 -0.88 15.29 -11.24
C ASN A 118 -2.42 15.22 -11.23
N ASN A 119 -3.09 15.83 -12.23
CA ASN A 119 -4.53 15.71 -12.38
C ASN A 119 -4.96 14.27 -12.72
N SER A 120 -4.21 13.55 -13.56
CA SER A 120 -4.51 12.12 -13.85
C SER A 120 -4.37 11.28 -12.59
N ILE A 121 -3.35 11.51 -11.80
CA ILE A 121 -3.09 10.76 -10.56
C ILE A 121 -4.25 10.89 -9.58
N VAL A 122 -4.74 12.10 -9.33
CA VAL A 122 -5.81 12.35 -8.34
C VAL A 122 -7.15 11.72 -8.75
N TYR A 123 -7.38 11.53 -10.05
CA TYR A 123 -8.60 10.92 -10.57
C TYR A 123 -8.46 9.43 -10.89
N SER A 124 -7.29 8.84 -10.67
CA SER A 124 -7.03 7.42 -10.91
C SER A 124 -6.94 6.65 -9.59
N ASP A 125 -7.17 5.33 -9.68
CA ASP A 125 -6.87 4.42 -8.57
C ASP A 125 -5.36 4.32 -8.37
N ILE A 126 -4.92 4.48 -7.13
CA ILE A 126 -3.52 4.40 -6.74
C ILE A 126 -3.33 3.16 -5.88
N VAL A 127 -2.53 2.21 -6.36
CA VAL A 127 -2.09 1.06 -5.54
C VAL A 127 -0.71 1.37 -4.99
N ASN A 128 -0.61 1.60 -3.68
CA ASN A 128 0.66 1.81 -3.01
C ASN A 128 1.18 0.48 -2.45
N HIS A 129 2.22 -0.07 -3.09
CA HIS A 129 2.85 -1.33 -2.69
C HIS A 129 3.86 -1.19 -1.53
N ALA A 130 4.25 0.04 -1.18
CA ALA A 130 5.18 0.32 -0.09
C ALA A 130 4.46 0.53 1.25
N ARG A 131 3.16 0.87 1.20
CA ARG A 131 2.32 1.09 2.37
C ARG A 131 1.20 0.08 2.37
N GLY A 132 1.31 -0.96 3.18
CA GLY A 132 0.25 -1.95 3.38
C GLY A 132 -0.65 -1.57 4.54
N GLY A 133 -1.97 -1.67 4.33
CA GLY A 133 -2.98 -1.78 5.38
C GLY A 133 -3.08 -0.70 6.45
N GLY A 134 -3.14 0.58 6.08
CA GLY A 134 -3.46 1.69 6.99
C GLY A 134 -2.24 2.32 7.69
N ASP A 135 -2.20 3.62 7.69
CA ASP A 135 -1.31 4.56 8.41
C ASP A 135 0.14 4.13 8.76
N GLY A 136 0.80 3.42 7.84
CA GLY A 136 2.21 3.09 7.98
C GLY A 136 2.52 1.86 8.85
N LEU A 137 1.52 1.11 9.29
CA LEU A 137 1.69 -0.06 10.16
C LEU A 137 2.27 -1.30 9.48
N ALA A 138 2.22 -1.41 8.16
CA ALA A 138 2.74 -2.57 7.47
C ALA A 138 3.67 -2.20 6.30
N LYS A 139 4.95 -2.01 6.59
CA LYS A 139 5.99 -1.98 5.54
C LYS A 139 6.21 -3.36 4.91
N ARG A 140 5.69 -4.43 5.54
CA ARG A 140 5.79 -5.81 5.06
C ARG A 140 4.94 -6.03 3.81
N LYS A 141 5.44 -6.83 2.89
CA LYS A 141 4.72 -7.25 1.69
C LYS A 141 4.33 -8.71 1.78
N SER A 142 3.10 -9.04 1.38
CA SER A 142 2.67 -10.42 1.18
C SER A 142 3.29 -10.99 -0.08
N LEU A 143 3.94 -12.15 0.06
CA LEU A 143 4.46 -12.97 -1.03
C LEU A 143 3.50 -14.14 -1.23
N ILE A 144 2.92 -14.22 -2.42
CA ILE A 144 1.97 -15.27 -2.79
C ILE A 144 2.63 -16.16 -3.85
N ILE A 145 2.61 -17.48 -3.61
CA ILE A 145 3.12 -18.48 -4.54
C ILE A 145 2.05 -19.53 -4.76
N ASP A 146 1.64 -19.75 -6.01
CA ASP A 146 0.73 -20.81 -6.38
C ASP A 146 1.54 -22.03 -6.87
N ILE A 147 1.25 -23.19 -6.32
CA ILE A 147 1.94 -24.46 -6.60
C ILE A 147 0.91 -25.53 -6.94
N GLY A 148 1.03 -26.15 -8.12
CA GLY A 148 0.20 -27.26 -8.56
C GLY A 148 0.86 -28.61 -8.29
N VAL A 149 0.15 -29.53 -7.63
CA VAL A 149 0.62 -30.89 -7.41
C VAL A 149 -0.36 -31.92 -7.97
N SER A 150 0.10 -33.18 -8.14
CA SER A 150 -0.75 -34.27 -8.61
C SER A 150 -1.91 -34.55 -7.66
N TYR A 151 -3.02 -35.07 -8.20
CA TYR A 151 -4.18 -35.50 -7.41
C TYR A 151 -3.87 -36.64 -6.44
N ASP A 152 -2.85 -37.43 -6.70
CA ASP A 152 -2.42 -38.55 -5.85
C ASP A 152 -1.74 -38.11 -4.56
N GLU A 153 -1.33 -36.80 -4.47
CA GLU A 153 -0.62 -36.29 -3.33
C GLU A 153 -1.54 -35.99 -2.14
N ASP A 154 -1.03 -36.28 -0.93
CA ASP A 154 -1.74 -36.01 0.31
C ASP A 154 -1.70 -34.50 0.64
N VAL A 155 -2.86 -33.92 0.92
CA VAL A 155 -3.00 -32.46 1.15
C VAL A 155 -2.21 -32.02 2.38
N ASP A 156 -2.25 -32.79 3.47
CA ASP A 156 -1.63 -32.41 4.71
C ASP A 156 -0.09 -32.54 4.61
N HIS A 157 0.39 -33.53 3.85
CA HIS A 157 1.82 -33.67 3.57
C HIS A 157 2.35 -32.50 2.76
N VAL A 158 1.66 -32.09 1.67
CA VAL A 158 2.06 -30.94 0.86
C VAL A 158 2.04 -29.65 1.67
N LYS A 159 1.00 -29.40 2.46
CA LYS A 159 0.91 -28.24 3.34
C LYS A 159 2.06 -28.20 4.36
N TYR A 160 2.35 -29.32 5.00
CA TYR A 160 3.43 -29.42 5.97
C TYR A 160 4.79 -29.06 5.36
N VAL A 161 5.11 -29.60 4.17
CA VAL A 161 6.37 -29.31 3.48
C VAL A 161 6.46 -27.84 3.10
N LEU A 162 5.40 -27.28 2.52
CA LEU A 162 5.37 -25.88 2.11
C LEU A 162 5.48 -24.92 3.30
N LEU A 163 4.82 -25.22 4.43
CA LEU A 163 4.91 -24.42 5.64
C LEU A 163 6.30 -24.48 6.27
N SER A 164 6.92 -25.67 6.32
CA SER A 164 8.29 -25.80 6.86
C SER A 164 9.28 -24.97 6.02
N LEU A 165 9.19 -25.03 4.69
CA LEU A 165 10.04 -24.25 3.80
C LEU A 165 9.86 -22.74 3.95
N ALA A 166 8.63 -22.29 4.11
CA ALA A 166 8.37 -20.86 4.32
C ALA A 166 8.89 -20.35 5.68
N ARG A 167 8.88 -21.19 6.71
CA ARG A 167 9.46 -20.89 8.05
C ARG A 167 10.98 -20.89 8.04
N ASP A 168 11.57 -21.80 7.29
CA ASP A 168 13.04 -21.95 7.20
C ASP A 168 13.67 -20.91 6.25
N SER A 169 12.86 -20.18 5.50
CA SER A 169 13.34 -19.18 4.56
C SER A 169 14.03 -18.01 5.28
N PRO A 170 15.29 -17.71 4.94
CA PRO A 170 16.00 -16.57 5.53
C PRO A 170 15.47 -15.20 5.08
N HIS A 171 14.62 -15.18 4.04
CA HIS A 171 14.08 -13.96 3.41
C HIS A 171 12.63 -13.69 3.81
N CYS A 172 11.97 -14.64 4.46
CA CYS A 172 10.59 -14.48 4.90
C CYS A 172 10.54 -14.05 6.38
N LEU A 173 9.53 -13.24 6.69
CA LEU A 173 9.25 -12.85 8.08
C LEU A 173 8.62 -14.04 8.82
N GLY A 174 9.01 -14.25 10.08
CA GLY A 174 8.39 -15.26 10.94
C GLY A 174 7.00 -14.84 11.45
N LYS A 175 6.66 -13.56 11.36
CA LYS A 175 5.36 -13.00 11.71
C LYS A 175 4.90 -11.98 10.65
N PRO A 176 3.66 -12.09 10.15
CA PRO A 176 2.67 -13.15 10.41
C PRO A 176 3.18 -14.53 10.01
N GLU A 177 2.66 -15.58 10.66
CA GLU A 177 3.02 -16.96 10.30
C GLU A 177 2.60 -17.26 8.85
N PRO A 178 3.43 -17.98 8.06
CA PRO A 178 3.08 -18.38 6.71
C PRO A 178 1.87 -19.31 6.73
N LYS A 179 1.06 -19.24 5.68
CA LYS A 179 -0.16 -20.04 5.51
C LYS A 179 -0.16 -20.75 4.18
N VAL A 180 -0.72 -21.96 4.15
CA VAL A 180 -0.93 -22.72 2.93
C VAL A 180 -2.38 -23.15 2.85
N LEU A 181 -3.04 -22.75 1.77
CA LEU A 181 -4.42 -23.12 1.50
C LEU A 181 -4.51 -23.90 0.17
N VAL A 182 -5.47 -24.81 0.08
CA VAL A 182 -5.87 -25.35 -1.21
C VAL A 182 -6.72 -24.29 -1.88
N ASN A 183 -6.19 -23.69 -2.94
CA ASN A 183 -6.84 -22.58 -3.63
C ASN A 183 -7.88 -23.05 -4.66
N LYS A 184 -7.53 -24.08 -5.42
CA LYS A 184 -8.37 -24.58 -6.52
C LYS A 184 -8.03 -26.03 -6.83
N LEU A 185 -9.04 -26.77 -7.24
CA LEU A 185 -8.90 -28.08 -7.88
C LEU A 185 -9.08 -27.86 -9.39
N ASP A 186 -7.96 -27.86 -10.12
CA ASP A 186 -7.94 -27.70 -11.56
C ASP A 186 -8.02 -29.05 -12.27
N GLU A 187 -8.15 -29.04 -13.60
CA GLU A 187 -8.36 -30.23 -14.42
C GLU A 187 -7.30 -31.33 -14.20
N PHE A 188 -6.04 -30.93 -13.97
CA PHE A 188 -4.91 -31.87 -13.78
C PHE A 188 -4.16 -31.67 -12.47
N THR A 189 -4.49 -30.65 -11.64
CA THR A 189 -3.70 -30.25 -10.49
C THR A 189 -4.56 -29.88 -9.28
N LYS A 190 -4.07 -30.22 -8.09
CA LYS A 190 -4.47 -29.55 -6.85
C LYS A 190 -3.58 -28.32 -6.66
N ASN A 191 -4.16 -27.13 -6.75
CA ASN A 191 -3.43 -25.87 -6.59
C ASN A 191 -3.41 -25.44 -5.13
N PHE A 192 -2.21 -25.32 -4.59
CA PHE A 192 -1.96 -24.78 -3.26
C PHE A 192 -1.49 -23.35 -3.41
N ARG A 193 -1.93 -22.49 -2.50
CA ARG A 193 -1.47 -21.11 -2.38
C ARG A 193 -0.72 -20.93 -1.07
N LEU A 194 0.56 -20.64 -1.18
CA LEU A 194 1.42 -20.30 -0.07
C LEU A 194 1.41 -18.78 0.11
N PHE A 195 1.04 -18.34 1.31
CA PHE A 195 1.17 -16.96 1.77
C PHE A 195 2.34 -16.86 2.72
N SER A 196 3.27 -15.97 2.42
CA SER A 196 4.38 -15.61 3.27
C SER A 196 4.54 -14.10 3.27
N TRP A 197 5.35 -13.54 4.14
CA TRP A 197 5.58 -12.11 4.21
C TRP A 197 7.06 -11.81 4.17
N VAL A 198 7.40 -10.71 3.49
CA VAL A 198 8.75 -10.18 3.37
C VAL A 198 8.81 -8.77 3.91
N GLU A 199 9.98 -8.32 4.36
CA GLU A 199 10.15 -7.02 4.98
C GLU A 199 9.82 -5.86 4.04
N ASN A 200 10.22 -6.00 2.77
CA ASN A 200 10.01 -4.97 1.78
C ASN A 200 9.87 -5.56 0.37
N TYR A 201 9.52 -4.70 -0.59
CA TYR A 201 9.31 -5.10 -1.98
C TYR A 201 10.57 -5.68 -2.65
N ASN A 202 11.76 -5.21 -2.29
CA ASN A 202 12.99 -5.67 -2.93
C ASN A 202 13.31 -7.11 -2.55
N GLU A 203 12.97 -7.52 -1.32
CA GLU A 203 13.12 -8.89 -0.82
C GLU A 203 12.17 -9.88 -1.49
N GLU A 204 11.05 -9.41 -2.04
CA GLU A 204 10.03 -10.30 -2.65
C GLU A 204 10.62 -11.21 -3.72
N TYR A 205 11.46 -10.68 -4.60
CA TYR A 205 12.02 -11.47 -5.72
C TYR A 205 13.04 -12.49 -5.24
N ILE A 206 13.87 -12.10 -4.27
CA ILE A 206 14.87 -12.99 -3.69
C ILE A 206 14.19 -14.11 -2.91
N ALA A 207 13.20 -13.76 -2.08
CA ALA A 207 12.41 -14.73 -1.33
C ALA A 207 11.63 -15.68 -2.25
N ARG A 208 11.05 -15.15 -3.33
CA ARG A 208 10.32 -15.96 -4.33
C ARG A 208 11.25 -16.95 -5.03
N ASP A 209 12.40 -16.51 -5.50
CA ASP A 209 13.38 -17.38 -6.17
C ASP A 209 13.88 -18.46 -5.22
N TRP A 210 14.22 -18.09 -3.99
CA TRP A 210 14.66 -19.03 -2.97
C TRP A 210 13.59 -20.07 -2.65
N LEU A 211 12.34 -19.64 -2.42
CA LEU A 211 11.23 -20.55 -2.12
C LEU A 211 10.94 -21.50 -3.29
N LEU A 212 10.88 -21.00 -4.52
CA LEU A 212 10.61 -21.84 -5.68
C LEU A 212 11.69 -22.91 -5.89
N ARG A 213 12.98 -22.59 -5.69
CA ARG A 213 14.08 -23.56 -5.74
C ARG A 213 13.97 -24.58 -4.61
N SER A 214 13.75 -24.11 -3.39
CA SER A 214 13.61 -24.99 -2.23
C SER A 214 12.39 -25.91 -2.36
N ILE A 215 11.30 -25.45 -2.93
CA ILE A 215 10.11 -26.25 -3.22
C ILE A 215 10.45 -27.35 -4.23
N ASP A 216 11.12 -27.01 -5.32
CA ASP A 216 11.52 -28.01 -6.36
C ASP A 216 12.44 -29.09 -5.79
N GLU A 217 13.44 -28.74 -4.97
CA GLU A 217 14.37 -29.67 -4.34
C GLU A 217 13.69 -30.55 -3.29
N ASN A 218 12.88 -29.94 -2.41
CA ASN A 218 12.25 -30.70 -1.33
C ASN A 218 11.10 -31.58 -1.84
N PHE A 219 10.35 -31.14 -2.85
CA PHE A 219 9.33 -31.99 -3.46
C PHE A 219 9.91 -33.25 -4.07
N LYS A 220 11.08 -33.15 -4.71
CA LYS A 220 11.81 -34.34 -5.20
C LYS A 220 12.24 -35.27 -4.10
N THR A 221 12.71 -34.71 -2.97
CA THR A 221 13.16 -35.49 -1.81
C THR A 221 12.00 -36.16 -1.08
N GLU A 222 10.88 -35.45 -0.94
CA GLU A 222 9.67 -35.96 -0.27
C GLU A 222 8.79 -36.83 -1.17
N GLY A 223 9.14 -36.95 -2.47
CA GLY A 223 8.39 -37.73 -3.45
C GLY A 223 7.04 -37.09 -3.78
N ILE A 224 6.94 -35.77 -3.71
CA ILE A 224 5.75 -35.01 -4.11
C ILE A 224 5.86 -34.69 -5.61
N ASN A 225 4.87 -35.11 -6.39
CA ASN A 225 4.86 -34.94 -7.83
C ASN A 225 4.21 -33.60 -8.21
N ILE A 226 4.96 -32.76 -8.92
CA ILE A 226 4.40 -31.61 -9.62
C ILE A 226 3.69 -32.13 -10.87
N SER A 227 2.39 -31.83 -11.00
CA SER A 227 1.60 -32.31 -12.11
C SER A 227 2.02 -31.70 -13.45
N TYR A 228 2.14 -32.55 -14.45
CA TYR A 228 2.29 -32.15 -15.85
C TYR A 228 0.97 -32.44 -16.58
N PRO A 229 0.61 -31.72 -17.64
CA PRO A 229 -0.45 -32.16 -18.53
C PRO A 229 -0.02 -33.48 -19.19
N THR A 230 -0.46 -34.59 -18.64
CA THR A 230 -0.19 -35.93 -19.14
C THR A 230 -1.48 -36.54 -19.67
N GLU A 231 -1.47 -36.98 -20.91
CA GLU A 231 -2.44 -37.99 -21.39
C GLU A 231 -2.01 -39.33 -20.78
N VAL A 232 -2.75 -39.80 -19.78
CA VAL A 232 -2.51 -41.12 -19.19
C VAL A 232 -3.23 -42.15 -20.06
N GLU A 233 -2.50 -42.84 -20.91
CA GLU A 233 -2.92 -44.15 -21.39
C GLU A 233 -2.89 -45.11 -20.19
N ILE A 234 -4.07 -45.47 -19.67
CA ILE A 234 -4.20 -46.43 -18.56
C ILE A 234 -3.91 -47.82 -19.12
N ASP A 235 -2.64 -48.22 -19.09
CA ASP A 235 -2.28 -49.63 -19.28
C ASP A 235 -2.45 -50.35 -17.91
N VAL A 236 -3.53 -51.14 -17.80
CA VAL A 236 -3.93 -51.81 -16.56
C VAL A 236 -2.99 -52.99 -16.25
N LYS A 237 -1.70 -52.72 -16.04
CA LYS A 237 -0.74 -53.70 -15.53
C LYS A 237 0.39 -53.05 -14.75
N GLY A 238 0.28 -53.10 -13.44
CA GLY A 238 1.44 -52.83 -12.56
C GLY A 238 1.01 -52.36 -11.20
N SER A 239 1.02 -53.24 -10.20
CA SER A 239 0.91 -52.85 -8.80
C SER A 239 2.07 -51.97 -8.42
N GLU A 240 1.82 -50.70 -8.15
CA GLU A 240 2.77 -49.78 -7.55
C GLU A 240 3.18 -50.36 -6.18
N LYS A 241 4.49 -50.53 -5.98
CA LYS A 241 5.05 -50.74 -4.64
C LYS A 241 4.82 -49.41 -3.88
N GLU A 242 3.86 -49.42 -2.96
CA GLU A 242 3.73 -48.36 -1.99
C GLU A 242 5.08 -48.10 -1.32
N ASP A 243 5.65 -46.93 -1.50
CA ASP A 243 6.84 -46.53 -0.75
C ASP A 243 6.44 -46.37 0.72
N SER A 244 6.82 -47.37 1.54
CA SER A 244 6.51 -47.40 2.97
C SER A 244 7.01 -46.15 3.70
N GLY A 245 8.06 -45.50 3.20
CA GLY A 245 8.58 -44.27 3.72
C GLY A 245 7.68 -43.06 3.42
N LYS A 246 6.98 -43.03 2.27
CA LYS A 246 6.02 -41.97 1.92
C LYS A 246 4.80 -42.00 2.84
N ALA A 247 4.26 -43.20 3.12
CA ALA A 247 3.12 -43.38 4.02
C ALA A 247 3.43 -42.93 5.47
N GLU A 248 4.64 -43.16 5.95
CA GLU A 248 5.06 -42.73 7.28
C GLU A 248 5.26 -41.23 7.37
N ARG A 249 5.89 -40.60 6.37
CA ARG A 249 6.00 -39.13 6.25
C ARG A 249 4.63 -38.45 6.23
N GLN A 250 3.69 -38.99 5.49
CA GLN A 250 2.30 -38.48 5.43
C GLN A 250 1.61 -38.55 6.80
N LYS A 251 1.81 -39.65 7.56
CA LYS A 251 1.26 -39.79 8.92
C LYS A 251 1.81 -38.76 9.89
N ILE A 252 3.12 -38.47 9.81
CA ILE A 252 3.77 -37.44 10.63
C ILE A 252 3.22 -36.07 10.27
N ALA A 253 3.15 -35.76 8.97
CA ALA A 253 2.63 -34.50 8.48
C ALA A 253 1.19 -34.23 8.95
N ARG A 254 0.29 -35.21 8.81
CA ARG A 254 -1.09 -35.09 9.32
C ARG A 254 -1.14 -34.77 10.82
N LYS A 255 -0.34 -35.47 11.62
CA LYS A 255 -0.32 -35.26 13.07
C LYS A 255 0.20 -33.85 13.45
N GLU A 256 1.17 -33.33 12.70
CA GLU A 256 1.69 -31.99 12.95
C GLU A 256 0.69 -30.93 12.47
N MET A 257 0.05 -31.13 11.31
CA MET A 257 -1.00 -30.21 10.81
C MET A 257 -2.19 -30.12 11.77
N ASP A 258 -2.67 -31.25 12.29
CA ASP A 258 -3.73 -31.29 13.32
C ASP A 258 -3.38 -30.50 14.59
N LYS A 259 -2.11 -30.52 14.99
CA LYS A 259 -1.66 -29.73 16.15
C LYS A 259 -1.61 -28.25 15.83
N GLU A 260 -1.17 -27.92 14.63
CA GLU A 260 -1.07 -26.56 14.15
C GLU A 260 -2.43 -25.89 14.01
N ASP A 261 -3.39 -26.57 13.40
CA ASP A 261 -4.76 -26.08 13.27
C ASP A 261 -5.39 -25.78 14.64
N LYS A 262 -5.16 -26.67 15.62
CA LYS A 262 -5.62 -26.46 17.01
C LYS A 262 -4.93 -25.27 17.68
N ARG A 263 -3.63 -25.05 17.39
CA ARG A 263 -2.87 -23.90 17.91
C ARG A 263 -3.40 -22.60 17.30
N LEU A 264 -3.55 -22.55 15.98
CA LEU A 264 -4.07 -21.38 15.27
C LEU A 264 -5.48 -20.99 15.73
N LEU A 265 -6.37 -21.97 15.94
CA LEU A 265 -7.71 -21.71 16.49
C LEU A 265 -7.64 -21.09 17.88
N LYS A 266 -6.76 -21.59 18.75
CA LYS A 266 -6.57 -21.08 20.11
C LYS A 266 -5.98 -19.65 20.11
N ASP A 267 -5.00 -19.41 19.26
CA ASP A 267 -4.37 -18.09 19.15
C ASP A 267 -5.37 -17.06 18.62
N ARG A 268 -6.22 -17.46 17.66
CA ARG A 268 -7.32 -16.63 17.15
C ARG A 268 -8.37 -16.32 18.22
N GLU A 269 -8.72 -17.28 19.05
CA GLU A 269 -9.64 -17.08 20.17
C GLU A 269 -9.05 -16.14 21.21
N ASN A 270 -7.78 -16.30 21.54
CA ASN A 270 -7.05 -15.44 22.47
C ASN A 270 -6.95 -14.00 21.95
N ALA A 271 -6.64 -13.83 20.66
CA ALA A 271 -6.59 -12.50 20.04
C ALA A 271 -7.95 -11.79 20.05
N ARG A 272 -9.04 -12.51 19.75
CA ARG A 272 -10.41 -11.96 19.85
C ARG A 272 -10.77 -11.56 21.30
N LYS A 273 -10.36 -12.37 22.27
CA LYS A 273 -10.57 -12.08 23.68
C LYS A 273 -9.81 -10.84 24.12
N ARG A 274 -8.53 -10.73 23.75
CA ARG A 274 -7.69 -9.58 24.06
C ARG A 274 -8.20 -8.30 23.41
N LEU A 275 -8.69 -8.39 22.17
CA LEU A 275 -9.29 -7.25 21.48
C LEU A 275 -10.55 -6.73 22.19
N LYS A 276 -11.36 -7.63 22.74
CA LYS A 276 -12.52 -7.26 23.55
C LYS A 276 -12.12 -6.58 24.87
N GLU A 277 -11.11 -7.13 25.56
CA GLU A 277 -10.56 -6.55 26.79
C GLU A 277 -9.99 -5.16 26.53
N LEU A 278 -9.21 -4.98 25.44
CA LEU A 278 -8.69 -3.67 25.02
C LEU A 278 -9.82 -2.67 24.73
N GLY A 279 -10.90 -3.10 24.10
CA GLY A 279 -12.08 -2.25 23.86
C GLY A 279 -12.71 -1.74 25.15
N GLU A 280 -12.79 -2.59 26.19
CA GLU A 280 -13.28 -2.20 27.52
C GLU A 280 -12.29 -1.26 28.24
N GLU A 281 -10.97 -1.52 28.15
CA GLU A 281 -9.91 -0.67 28.70
C GLU A 281 -9.89 0.72 28.05
N ILE A 282 -10.02 0.81 26.71
CA ILE A 282 -10.12 2.07 25.97
C ILE A 282 -11.37 2.88 26.40
N LEU A 283 -12.50 2.21 26.57
CA LEU A 283 -13.71 2.86 27.03
C LEU A 283 -13.55 3.46 28.44
N HIS A 284 -12.92 2.72 29.35
CA HIS A 284 -12.63 3.17 30.71
C HIS A 284 -11.61 4.33 30.73
N ALA A 285 -10.53 4.24 29.94
CA ALA A 285 -9.51 5.28 29.86
C ALA A 285 -10.06 6.58 29.26
N ASN A 286 -10.91 6.51 28.23
CA ASN A 286 -11.62 7.67 27.68
C ASN A 286 -12.53 8.36 28.69
N LEU A 287 -13.16 7.61 29.59
CA LEU A 287 -13.98 8.16 30.66
C LEU A 287 -13.15 8.81 31.78
N SER A 288 -11.91 8.36 31.99
CA SER A 288 -11.02 8.91 33.03
C SER A 288 -10.09 10.03 32.52
N GLY A 289 -10.08 10.31 31.21
CA GLY A 289 -9.23 11.36 30.59
C GLY A 289 -7.74 11.00 30.49
N GLU A 290 -7.41 9.73 30.56
CA GLU A 290 -6.05 9.21 30.35
C GLU A 290 -5.69 9.08 28.86
N LYS A 291 -4.38 9.06 28.56
CA LYS A 291 -3.88 8.88 27.18
C LYS A 291 -4.15 7.45 26.71
N VAL A 292 -4.93 7.32 25.66
CA VAL A 292 -5.43 6.03 25.11
C VAL A 292 -4.60 5.53 23.92
N TYR A 293 -3.63 6.32 23.45
CA TYR A 293 -2.91 6.08 22.20
C TYR A 293 -2.25 4.69 22.10
N ASP A 294 -1.63 4.22 23.18
CA ASP A 294 -0.95 2.92 23.18
C ASP A 294 -1.92 1.74 23.12
N LEU A 295 -3.09 1.88 23.77
CA LEU A 295 -4.17 0.87 23.77
C LEU A 295 -4.87 0.81 22.41
N GLU A 296 -5.13 1.96 21.80
CA GLU A 296 -5.70 2.05 20.45
C GLU A 296 -4.75 1.46 19.41
N PHE A 297 -3.46 1.68 19.55
CA PHE A 297 -2.44 1.10 18.68
C PHE A 297 -2.40 -0.44 18.82
N GLU A 298 -2.40 -0.98 20.04
CA GLU A 298 -2.43 -2.43 20.29
C GLU A 298 -3.71 -3.07 19.71
N ALA A 299 -4.86 -2.42 19.89
CA ALA A 299 -6.12 -2.88 19.32
C ALA A 299 -6.10 -2.89 17.81
N GLN A 300 -5.56 -1.87 17.17
CA GLN A 300 -5.45 -1.74 15.71
C GLN A 300 -4.51 -2.80 15.10
N VAL A 301 -3.41 -3.12 15.78
CA VAL A 301 -2.50 -4.21 15.38
C VAL A 301 -3.21 -5.56 15.42
N LEU A 302 -3.90 -5.87 16.53
CA LEU A 302 -4.66 -7.11 16.69
C LEU A 302 -5.83 -7.23 15.70
N GLU A 303 -6.51 -6.13 15.42
CA GLU A 303 -7.59 -6.09 14.43
C GLU A 303 -7.06 -6.33 13.01
N SER A 304 -5.90 -5.75 12.68
CA SER A 304 -5.19 -6.02 11.42
C SER A 304 -4.78 -7.49 11.30
N GLU A 305 -4.25 -8.09 12.36
CA GLU A 305 -3.91 -9.50 12.40
C GLU A 305 -5.16 -10.39 12.20
N LEU A 306 -6.24 -10.12 12.92
CA LEU A 306 -7.50 -10.86 12.78
C LEU A 306 -8.15 -10.67 11.40
N SER A 307 -8.13 -9.45 10.84
CA SER A 307 -8.67 -9.18 9.51
C SER A 307 -7.95 -9.95 8.40
N THR A 308 -6.65 -10.20 8.58
CA THR A 308 -5.87 -11.05 7.66
C THR A 308 -6.34 -12.50 7.74
N PHE A 309 -6.79 -12.97 8.90
CA PHE A 309 -7.39 -14.29 9.07
C PHE A 309 -8.82 -14.39 8.51
N ASP A 310 -9.62 -13.34 8.63
CA ASP A 310 -11.06 -13.36 8.28
C ASP A 310 -11.33 -13.03 6.80
N ARG A 311 -10.40 -12.38 6.09
CA ARG A 311 -10.52 -12.11 4.64
C ARG A 311 -10.21 -13.33 3.75
N GLU A 312 -9.63 -14.36 4.34
CA GLU A 312 -9.16 -15.56 3.63
C GLU A 312 -9.94 -16.84 4.00
N GLY A 313 -11.11 -16.70 4.66
CA GLY A 313 -11.99 -17.79 5.11
C GLY A 313 -13.31 -17.88 4.30
#